data_067a058e491e759fdd52bcaffc26fef8
#
_entry.id   067a058e491e759fdd52bcaffc26fef8
#
_cell.length_a   1.000
_cell.length_b   1.000
_cell.length_c   1.000
_cell.angle_alpha   90.00
_cell.angle_beta   90.00
_cell.angle_gamma   90.00
#
_symmetry.space_group_name_H-M   'P 1'
#
loop_
_entity.id
_entity.type
_entity.pdbx_description
1 polymer ?
#
loop_
_entity_poly.entity_id
_entity_poly.type
_entity_poly.pdbx_seq_one_letter_code
_entity_poly.pdbx_strand_id
1 'polypeptide(L)'
;AALFAEGVTTLRNIASWRVKETDRIAAMAIELRKLGAVVEEGEDFIAVTPAHLKPAAVDTYDDHRMAMCFSLAAFGTPLRINDPKCVAKTFPDYFERFAAVTKAAPVIAIDGPSASGKGTVAAKVAEVLGYDYLDSGALYRLTALAAKQVGVNWSDGVGVAALAAGL
;
A
#
# COMPACT_ATOMS: atom_id res chain seq x y z
N ALA A 1 -4.86 9.91 11.11
CA ALA A 1 -5.57 11.21 11.08
C ALA A 1 -4.86 12.19 10.14
N ALA A 2 -3.57 12.51 10.31
CA ALA A 2 -2.86 13.53 9.52
C ALA A 2 -2.95 13.33 7.98
N LEU A 3 -2.98 12.08 7.50
CA LEU A 3 -3.13 11.77 6.07
C LEU A 3 -4.49 12.17 5.48
N PHE A 4 -5.50 12.39 6.32
CA PHE A 4 -6.89 12.70 5.94
C PHE A 4 -7.31 14.10 6.40
N ALA A 5 -6.37 14.91 6.87
CA ALA A 5 -6.62 16.29 7.26
C ALA A 5 -6.67 17.22 6.05
N GLU A 6 -7.29 18.40 6.18
CA GLU A 6 -7.33 19.41 5.11
C GLU A 6 -6.07 20.28 5.05
N GLY A 7 -5.20 20.21 6.05
CA GLY A 7 -4.00 21.02 6.14
C GLY A 7 -2.87 20.33 6.91
N VAL A 8 -1.81 21.07 7.16
CA VAL A 8 -0.64 20.58 7.90
C VAL A 8 -1.01 20.19 9.33
N THR A 9 -0.70 18.95 9.70
CA THR A 9 -0.80 18.47 11.08
C THR A 9 0.59 18.44 11.70
N THR A 10 0.80 19.19 12.78
CA THR A 10 2.09 19.22 13.48
C THR A 10 1.94 18.68 14.89
N LEU A 11 2.74 17.68 15.23
CA LEU A 11 2.91 17.16 16.59
C LEU A 11 4.25 17.67 17.14
N ARG A 12 4.25 18.23 18.34
CA ARG A 12 5.42 18.79 19.02
C ARG A 12 5.59 18.18 20.41
N ASN A 13 6.76 18.36 21.01
CA ASN A 13 7.10 17.82 22.33
C ASN A 13 7.06 16.29 22.38
N ILE A 14 7.47 15.64 21.28
CA ILE A 14 7.45 14.19 21.11
C ILE A 14 8.86 13.57 21.07
N ALA A 15 9.89 14.24 21.59
CA ALA A 15 11.26 13.73 21.63
C ALA A 15 11.35 12.31 22.22
N SER A 16 10.47 11.98 23.18
CA SER A 16 10.39 10.64 23.76
C SER A 16 10.02 9.53 22.77
N TRP A 17 9.51 9.87 21.58
CA TRP A 17 9.20 8.90 20.53
C TRP A 17 10.45 8.34 19.86
N ARG A 18 11.59 9.01 19.98
CA ARG A 18 12.87 8.53 19.41
C ARG A 18 13.50 7.38 20.17
N VAL A 19 13.10 7.19 21.44
CA VAL A 19 13.67 6.19 22.36
C VAL A 19 12.63 5.13 22.75
N LYS A 20 11.79 4.71 21.80
CA LYS A 20 10.81 3.63 21.99
C LYS A 20 11.32 2.33 21.35
N GLU A 21 10.43 1.45 20.95
CA GLU A 21 10.77 0.21 20.23
C GLU A 21 11.60 0.49 18.95
N THR A 22 11.34 1.64 18.35
CA THR A 22 12.11 2.22 17.24
C THR A 22 12.18 3.73 17.43
N ASP A 23 13.00 4.46 16.65
CA ASP A 23 12.85 5.90 16.46
C ASP A 23 11.55 6.15 15.67
N ARG A 24 10.45 6.33 16.41
CA ARG A 24 9.13 6.49 15.82
C ARG A 24 9.00 7.74 14.98
N ILE A 25 9.71 8.83 15.28
CA ILE A 25 9.64 10.05 14.47
C ILE A 25 10.23 9.74 13.09
N ALA A 26 11.42 9.18 13.03
CA ALA A 26 12.07 8.83 11.77
C ALA A 26 11.28 7.76 11.00
N ALA A 27 10.86 6.68 11.67
CA ALA A 27 10.07 5.62 11.06
C ALA A 27 8.75 6.14 10.48
N MET A 28 7.99 6.93 11.24
CA MET A 28 6.74 7.54 10.77
C MET A 28 6.98 8.45 9.55
N ALA A 29 8.04 9.25 9.57
CA ALA A 29 8.35 10.15 8.47
C ALA A 29 8.67 9.36 7.17
N ILE A 30 9.46 8.30 7.26
CA ILE A 30 9.78 7.43 6.13
C ILE A 30 8.50 6.82 5.54
N GLU A 31 7.69 6.19 6.38
CA GLU A 31 6.51 5.46 5.91
C GLU A 31 5.39 6.39 5.40
N LEU A 32 5.21 7.57 6.01
CA LEU A 32 4.27 8.58 5.52
C LEU A 32 4.69 9.13 4.15
N ARG A 33 5.99 9.30 3.89
CA ARG A 33 6.50 9.71 2.57
C ARG A 33 6.25 8.64 1.50
N LYS A 34 6.35 7.35 1.83
CA LYS A 34 5.97 6.25 0.91
C LYS A 34 4.50 6.38 0.48
N LEU A 35 3.62 6.78 1.38
CA LEU A 35 2.21 7.01 1.12
C LEU A 35 1.91 8.32 0.37
N GLY A 36 2.93 9.11 0.06
CA GLY A 36 2.83 10.34 -0.73
C GLY A 36 2.75 11.63 0.09
N ALA A 37 2.67 11.58 1.42
CA ALA A 37 2.64 12.78 2.24
C ALA A 37 3.98 13.54 2.19
N VAL A 38 3.90 14.87 2.32
CA VAL A 38 5.08 15.71 2.58
C VAL A 38 5.29 15.75 4.08
N VAL A 39 6.50 15.40 4.53
CA VAL A 39 6.80 15.27 5.95
C VAL A 39 8.07 16.03 6.30
N GLU A 40 7.97 16.91 7.28
CA GLU A 40 9.08 17.55 7.97
C GLU A 40 9.21 16.92 9.36
N GLU A 41 10.44 16.67 9.79
CA GLU A 41 10.71 16.13 11.12
C GLU A 41 11.89 16.83 11.77
N GLY A 42 11.88 16.91 13.08
CA GLY A 42 12.95 17.45 13.89
C GLY A 42 13.15 16.64 15.16
N GLU A 43 13.95 17.13 16.08
CA GLU A 43 14.32 16.41 17.29
C GLU A 43 13.09 15.98 18.11
N ASP A 44 12.11 16.87 18.23
CA ASP A 44 10.91 16.69 19.06
C ASP A 44 9.59 16.92 18.33
N PHE A 45 9.58 16.95 17.00
CA PHE A 45 8.37 17.19 16.23
C PHE A 45 8.30 16.40 14.94
N ILE A 46 7.09 16.27 14.42
CA ILE A 46 6.78 15.85 13.06
C ILE A 46 5.63 16.72 12.52
N ALA A 47 5.79 17.22 11.30
CA ALA A 47 4.76 17.95 10.58
C ALA A 47 4.41 17.17 9.30
N VAL A 48 3.13 16.90 9.10
CA VAL A 48 2.63 16.11 8.00
C VAL A 48 1.66 16.95 7.16
N THR A 49 2.01 17.17 5.91
CA THR A 49 1.11 17.77 4.91
C THR A 49 0.51 16.64 4.09
N PRO A 50 -0.82 16.45 4.14
CA PRO A 50 -1.47 15.42 3.35
C PRO A 50 -1.33 15.71 1.85
N ALA A 51 -1.31 14.64 1.06
CA ALA A 51 -1.33 14.71 -0.40
C ALA A 51 -2.17 13.54 -0.94
N HIS A 52 -2.26 13.42 -2.25
CA HIS A 52 -2.90 12.26 -2.86
C HIS A 52 -2.18 10.98 -2.43
N LEU A 53 -2.91 10.10 -1.73
CA LEU A 53 -2.35 8.86 -1.20
C LEU A 53 -1.97 7.91 -2.33
N LYS A 54 -0.82 7.24 -2.17
CA LYS A 54 -0.29 6.26 -3.11
C LYS A 54 -0.26 4.89 -2.46
N PRO A 55 -0.52 3.81 -3.23
CA PRO A 55 -0.29 2.45 -2.75
C PRO A 55 1.14 2.27 -2.24
N ALA A 56 1.29 1.62 -1.09
CA ALA A 56 2.60 1.43 -0.49
C ALA A 56 2.70 0.13 0.31
N ALA A 57 3.93 -0.37 0.45
CA ALA A 57 4.29 -1.37 1.44
C ALA A 57 4.98 -0.66 2.62
N VAL A 58 4.40 -0.78 3.80
CA VAL A 58 4.83 -0.12 5.03
C VAL A 58 5.60 -1.11 5.90
N ASP A 59 6.78 -0.70 6.35
CA ASP A 59 7.58 -1.44 7.30
C ASP A 59 7.18 -1.11 8.74
N THR A 60 7.19 -2.12 9.60
CA THR A 60 6.71 -1.96 10.98
C THR A 60 7.82 -1.72 11.98
N TYR A 61 9.08 -1.98 11.61
CA TYR A 61 10.25 -1.82 12.50
C TYR A 61 10.11 -2.62 13.81
N ASP A 62 9.41 -3.77 13.75
CA ASP A 62 9.03 -4.59 14.91
C ASP A 62 8.24 -3.80 15.99
N ASP A 63 7.61 -2.70 15.59
CA ASP A 63 6.78 -1.86 16.47
C ASP A 63 5.30 -2.05 16.14
N HIS A 64 4.56 -2.63 17.09
CA HIS A 64 3.13 -2.87 16.96
C HIS A 64 2.31 -1.59 16.71
N ARG A 65 2.77 -0.43 17.20
CA ARG A 65 2.09 0.85 16.98
C ARG A 65 2.24 1.32 15.54
N MET A 66 3.39 1.08 14.91
CA MET A 66 3.57 1.33 13.49
C MET A 66 2.57 0.53 12.67
N ALA A 67 2.49 -0.80 12.90
CA ALA A 67 1.54 -1.66 12.20
C ALA A 67 0.08 -1.18 12.36
N MET A 68 -0.35 -0.90 13.61
CA MET A 68 -1.72 -0.49 13.91
C MET A 68 -2.04 0.92 13.39
N CYS A 69 -1.13 1.89 13.52
CA CYS A 69 -1.37 3.24 13.03
C CYS A 69 -1.46 3.30 11.50
N PHE A 70 -0.56 2.60 10.81
CA PHE A 70 -0.54 2.60 9.35
C PHE A 70 -1.67 1.77 8.73
N SER A 71 -2.22 0.76 9.41
CA SER A 71 -3.39 0.03 8.91
C SER A 71 -4.57 0.94 8.59
N LEU A 72 -4.69 2.08 9.30
CA LEU A 72 -5.73 3.08 9.05
C LEU A 72 -5.56 3.80 7.70
N ALA A 73 -4.37 3.80 7.10
CA ALA A 73 -4.16 4.38 5.78
C ALA A 73 -4.88 3.57 4.67
N ALA A 74 -5.23 2.32 4.95
CA ALA A 74 -6.01 1.48 4.04
C ALA A 74 -7.43 2.03 3.74
N PHE A 75 -7.92 2.98 4.52
CA PHE A 75 -9.16 3.69 4.19
C PHE A 75 -9.02 4.65 3.00
N GLY A 76 -7.80 5.00 2.59
CA GLY A 76 -7.57 5.94 1.50
C GLY A 76 -6.73 5.40 0.33
N THR A 77 -6.07 4.25 0.51
CA THR A 77 -5.22 3.67 -0.54
C THR A 77 -4.95 2.19 -0.27
N PRO A 78 -4.72 1.36 -1.30
CA PRO A 78 -4.22 0.00 -1.12
C PRO A 78 -2.91 0.00 -0.31
N LEU A 79 -2.85 -0.85 0.70
CA LEU A 79 -1.74 -0.88 1.66
C LEU A 79 -1.31 -2.31 1.96
N ARG A 80 -0.01 -2.53 1.97
CA ARG A 80 0.60 -3.75 2.52
C ARG A 80 1.33 -3.39 3.81
N ILE A 81 1.09 -4.13 4.89
CA ILE A 81 1.87 -4.08 6.12
C ILE A 81 2.89 -5.23 6.08
N ASN A 82 4.17 -4.89 6.09
CA ASN A 82 5.24 -5.87 6.24
C ASN A 82 5.33 -6.27 7.71
N ASP A 83 5.59 -7.55 7.98
CA ASP A 83 5.63 -8.10 9.34
C ASP A 83 4.44 -7.69 10.25
N PRO A 84 3.20 -8.05 9.91
CA PRO A 84 2.03 -7.72 10.72
C PRO A 84 2.03 -8.46 12.08
N LYS A 85 2.88 -9.49 12.26
CA LYS A 85 2.94 -10.29 13.49
C LYS A 85 3.50 -9.50 14.70
N CYS A 86 4.17 -8.38 14.47
CA CYS A 86 4.67 -7.52 15.56
C CYS A 86 3.55 -7.04 16.51
N VAL A 87 2.28 -7.03 16.07
CA VAL A 87 1.13 -6.68 16.93
C VAL A 87 0.88 -7.71 18.05
N ALA A 88 1.40 -8.92 17.92
CA ALA A 88 1.23 -9.97 18.93
C ALA A 88 1.73 -9.59 20.33
N LYS A 89 2.63 -8.60 20.41
CA LYS A 89 3.16 -8.06 21.68
C LYS A 89 2.07 -7.43 22.57
N THR A 90 1.01 -6.88 21.96
CA THR A 90 -0.01 -6.12 22.72
C THR A 90 -1.43 -6.44 22.30
N PHE A 91 -1.65 -6.82 21.04
CA PHE A 91 -2.98 -7.11 20.50
C PHE A 91 -2.88 -8.23 19.44
N PRO A 92 -2.75 -9.50 19.84
CA PRO A 92 -2.43 -10.61 18.94
C PRO A 92 -3.40 -10.78 17.77
N ASP A 93 -4.69 -10.55 17.99
CA ASP A 93 -5.77 -10.69 17.01
C ASP A 93 -6.18 -9.33 16.37
N TYR A 94 -5.30 -8.30 16.43
CA TYR A 94 -5.61 -6.96 15.93
C TYR A 94 -6.15 -6.96 14.50
N PHE A 95 -5.47 -7.59 13.56
CA PHE A 95 -5.86 -7.55 12.15
C PHE A 95 -7.15 -8.31 11.88
N GLU A 96 -7.41 -9.38 12.63
CA GLU A 96 -8.69 -10.10 12.59
C GLU A 96 -9.83 -9.18 13.08
N ARG A 97 -9.64 -8.52 14.24
CA ARG A 97 -10.62 -7.57 14.78
C ARG A 97 -10.78 -6.36 13.87
N PHE A 98 -9.70 -5.83 13.34
CA PHE A 98 -9.76 -4.73 12.39
C PHE A 98 -10.58 -5.09 11.15
N ALA A 99 -10.34 -6.27 10.56
CA ALA A 99 -11.13 -6.76 9.43
C ALA A 99 -12.61 -6.95 9.77
N ALA A 100 -12.95 -7.37 11.00
CA ALA A 100 -14.32 -7.55 11.43
C ALA A 100 -15.13 -6.25 11.56
N VAL A 101 -14.45 -5.11 11.83
CA VAL A 101 -15.11 -3.80 11.97
C VAL A 101 -14.95 -2.91 10.73
N THR A 102 -14.15 -3.34 9.74
CA THR A 102 -13.96 -2.63 8.49
C THR A 102 -14.69 -3.34 7.36
N LYS A 103 -15.26 -2.57 6.45
CA LYS A 103 -15.89 -3.12 5.26
C LYS A 103 -14.83 -3.20 4.16
N ALA A 104 -14.57 -4.41 3.66
CA ALA A 104 -13.74 -4.58 2.47
C ALA A 104 -14.36 -3.82 1.29
N ALA A 105 -13.56 -3.09 0.53
CA ALA A 105 -14.03 -2.50 -0.70
C ALA A 105 -14.51 -3.64 -1.63
N PRO A 106 -15.71 -3.53 -2.22
CA PRO A 106 -16.19 -4.56 -3.14
C PRO A 106 -15.27 -4.64 -4.36
N VAL A 107 -14.93 -5.86 -4.76
CA VAL A 107 -14.18 -6.13 -5.99
C VAL A 107 -15.18 -6.51 -7.08
N ILE A 108 -15.15 -5.78 -8.19
CA ILE A 108 -15.96 -6.09 -9.37
C ILE A 108 -15.04 -6.73 -10.40
N ALA A 109 -15.19 -8.04 -10.60
CA ALA A 109 -14.48 -8.77 -11.65
C ALA A 109 -15.29 -8.72 -12.95
N ILE A 110 -14.64 -8.27 -14.02
CA ILE A 110 -15.24 -8.24 -15.37
C ILE A 110 -14.42 -9.17 -16.26
N ASP A 111 -15.03 -10.28 -16.66
CA ASP A 111 -14.42 -11.28 -17.53
C ASP A 111 -15.16 -11.39 -18.86
N GLY A 112 -14.51 -12.00 -19.84
CA GLY A 112 -15.08 -12.23 -21.16
C GLY A 112 -14.02 -12.63 -22.19
N PRO A 113 -14.44 -13.05 -23.40
CA PRO A 113 -13.54 -13.47 -24.46
C PRO A 113 -12.52 -12.38 -24.83
N SER A 114 -11.44 -12.79 -25.49
CA SER A 114 -10.48 -11.85 -26.06
C SER A 114 -11.19 -10.92 -27.06
N ALA A 115 -10.82 -9.64 -27.09
CA ALA A 115 -11.40 -8.62 -27.96
C ALA A 115 -12.91 -8.32 -27.75
N SER A 116 -13.51 -8.76 -26.64
CA SER A 116 -14.93 -8.49 -26.33
C SER A 116 -15.23 -7.06 -25.81
N GLY A 117 -14.20 -6.22 -25.68
CA GLY A 117 -14.36 -4.87 -25.10
C GLY A 117 -14.41 -4.83 -23.57
N LYS A 118 -14.15 -5.95 -22.87
CA LYS A 118 -14.20 -6.02 -21.41
C LYS A 118 -13.33 -4.97 -20.71
N GLY A 119 -12.14 -4.69 -21.23
CA GLY A 119 -11.25 -3.67 -20.67
C GLY A 119 -11.87 -2.26 -20.73
N THR A 120 -12.51 -1.92 -21.84
CA THR A 120 -13.22 -0.63 -22.00
C THR A 120 -14.39 -0.53 -21.04
N VAL A 121 -15.17 -1.60 -20.89
CA VAL A 121 -16.30 -1.64 -19.94
C VAL A 121 -15.79 -1.53 -18.51
N ALA A 122 -14.74 -2.29 -18.15
CA ALA A 122 -14.16 -2.26 -16.81
C ALA A 122 -13.61 -0.88 -16.44
N ALA A 123 -12.90 -0.22 -17.35
CA ALA A 123 -12.41 1.15 -17.14
C ALA A 123 -13.57 2.13 -16.92
N LYS A 124 -14.65 2.02 -17.70
CA LYS A 124 -15.82 2.89 -17.56
C LYS A 124 -16.59 2.64 -16.26
N VAL A 125 -16.72 1.38 -15.83
CA VAL A 125 -17.33 1.02 -14.54
C VAL A 125 -16.50 1.59 -13.39
N ALA A 126 -15.18 1.46 -13.44
CA ALA A 126 -14.29 2.01 -12.43
C ALA A 126 -14.42 3.54 -12.34
N GLU A 127 -14.44 4.24 -13.47
CA GLU A 127 -14.65 5.70 -13.53
C GLU A 127 -15.98 6.11 -12.89
N VAL A 128 -17.08 5.46 -13.26
CA VAL A 128 -18.43 5.80 -12.77
C VAL A 128 -18.60 5.53 -11.27
N LEU A 129 -17.96 4.45 -10.77
CA LEU A 129 -18.09 4.06 -9.37
C LEU A 129 -16.98 4.65 -8.47
N GLY A 130 -16.01 5.37 -9.04
CA GLY A 130 -14.85 5.88 -8.31
C GLY A 130 -13.94 4.74 -7.80
N TYR A 131 -13.83 3.66 -8.56
CA TYR A 131 -13.00 2.50 -8.21
C TYR A 131 -11.66 2.54 -8.94
N ASP A 132 -10.65 1.94 -8.34
CA ASP A 132 -9.40 1.67 -9.04
C ASP A 132 -9.60 0.58 -10.09
N TYR A 133 -8.93 0.74 -11.24
CA TYR A 133 -8.97 -0.21 -12.34
C TYR A 133 -7.67 -0.99 -12.45
N LEU A 134 -7.76 -2.31 -12.38
CA LEU A 134 -6.64 -3.22 -12.62
C LEU A 134 -6.86 -3.96 -13.95
N ASP A 135 -6.03 -3.66 -14.97
CA ASP A 135 -5.95 -4.46 -16.18
C ASP A 135 -5.01 -5.67 -15.99
N SER A 136 -5.56 -6.78 -15.53
CA SER A 136 -4.78 -8.02 -15.37
C SER A 136 -4.14 -8.50 -16.67
N GLY A 137 -4.76 -8.20 -17.83
CA GLY A 137 -4.20 -8.50 -19.14
C GLY A 137 -2.91 -7.74 -19.44
N ALA A 138 -2.74 -6.55 -18.88
CA ALA A 138 -1.51 -5.79 -19.01
C ALA A 138 -0.31 -6.51 -18.39
N LEU A 139 -0.50 -7.19 -17.26
CA LEU A 139 0.56 -7.96 -16.59
C LEU A 139 1.10 -9.07 -17.51
N TYR A 140 0.23 -9.78 -18.18
CA TYR A 140 0.64 -10.81 -19.14
C TYR A 140 1.40 -10.21 -20.34
N ARG A 141 0.96 -9.04 -20.84
CA ARG A 141 1.63 -8.35 -21.96
C ARG A 141 3.00 -7.83 -21.56
N LEU A 142 3.15 -7.29 -20.33
CA LEU A 142 4.43 -6.83 -19.80
C LEU A 142 5.40 -7.99 -19.60
N THR A 143 4.95 -9.10 -19.01
CA THR A 143 5.74 -10.33 -18.86
C THR A 143 6.19 -10.84 -20.22
N ALA A 144 5.28 -10.86 -21.20
CA ALA A 144 5.58 -11.25 -22.56
C ALA A 144 6.64 -10.37 -23.21
N LEU A 145 6.50 -9.07 -23.09
CA LEU A 145 7.48 -8.10 -23.62
C LEU A 145 8.85 -8.28 -22.96
N ALA A 146 8.89 -8.39 -21.64
CA ALA A 146 10.12 -8.60 -20.89
C ALA A 146 10.81 -9.92 -21.27
N ALA A 147 10.06 -11.02 -21.37
CA ALA A 147 10.59 -12.31 -21.82
C ALA A 147 11.22 -12.23 -23.23
N LYS A 148 10.57 -11.50 -24.14
CA LYS A 148 11.10 -11.26 -25.49
C LYS A 148 12.40 -10.45 -25.44
N GLN A 149 12.49 -9.44 -24.60
CA GLN A 149 13.66 -8.56 -24.50
C GLN A 149 14.90 -9.29 -23.96
N VAL A 150 14.72 -10.16 -22.97
CA VAL A 150 15.83 -10.93 -22.36
C VAL A 150 16.04 -12.31 -23.01
N GLY A 151 15.24 -12.68 -24.01
CA GLY A 151 15.41 -13.91 -24.76
C GLY A 151 14.99 -15.18 -24.00
N VAL A 152 14.13 -15.07 -22.98
CA VAL A 152 13.60 -16.23 -22.24
C VAL A 152 12.65 -17.02 -23.15
N ASN A 153 12.84 -18.35 -23.18
CA ASN A 153 11.97 -19.24 -23.94
C ASN A 153 10.59 -19.28 -23.27
N TRP A 154 9.54 -19.06 -24.07
CA TRP A 154 8.14 -19.09 -23.61
C TRP A 154 7.70 -20.43 -23.00
N SER A 155 8.37 -21.53 -23.37
CA SER A 155 8.11 -22.85 -22.80
C SER A 155 8.80 -23.07 -21.46
N ASP A 156 9.68 -22.16 -21.04
CA ASP A 156 10.32 -22.18 -19.73
C ASP A 156 9.44 -21.43 -18.71
N GLY A 157 8.46 -22.14 -18.16
CA GLY A 157 7.52 -21.59 -17.19
C GLY A 157 8.20 -21.03 -15.91
N VAL A 158 9.33 -21.63 -15.49
CA VAL A 158 10.08 -21.17 -14.31
C VAL A 158 10.80 -19.85 -14.61
N GLY A 159 11.48 -19.77 -15.75
CA GLY A 159 12.15 -18.54 -16.17
C GLY A 159 11.17 -17.39 -16.40
N VAL A 160 10.02 -17.67 -17.03
CA VAL A 160 8.97 -16.65 -17.21
C VAL A 160 8.36 -16.20 -15.88
N ALA A 161 8.12 -17.13 -14.93
CA ALA A 161 7.59 -16.78 -13.61
C ALA A 161 8.58 -15.92 -12.79
N ALA A 162 9.87 -16.27 -12.81
CA ALA A 162 10.91 -15.49 -12.15
C ALA A 162 10.99 -14.05 -12.72
N LEU A 163 10.88 -13.91 -14.04
CA LEU A 163 10.85 -12.61 -14.70
C LEU A 163 9.62 -11.80 -14.31
N ALA A 164 8.44 -12.42 -14.27
CA ALA A 164 7.19 -11.77 -13.88
C ALA A 164 7.20 -11.27 -12.44
N ALA A 165 7.91 -11.97 -11.53
CA ALA A 165 8.03 -11.57 -10.13
C ALA A 165 8.92 -10.33 -9.93
N GLY A 166 9.72 -9.97 -10.92
CA GLY A 166 10.60 -8.78 -10.90
C GLY A 166 10.04 -7.55 -11.63
N LEU A 167 8.84 -7.65 -12.21
CA LEU A 167 8.13 -6.56 -12.90
C LEU A 167 7.26 -5.78 -11.92
#